data_cfb8de73bf3b3a703b9a672a85276514
#
_entry.id   cfb8de73bf3b3a703b9a672a85276514
#
_cell.length_a   1.000
_cell.length_b   1.000
_cell.length_c   1.000
_cell.angle_alpha   90.00
_cell.angle_beta   90.00
_cell.angle_gamma   90.00
#
_symmetry.space_group_name_H-M   'P 1'
#
loop_
_entity.id
_entity.type
_entity.pdbx_description
1 polymer ?
#
loop_
_entity_poly.entity_id
_entity_poly.type
_entity_poly.pdbx_seq_one_letter_code
_entity_poly.pdbx_strand_id
1 'polypeptide(L)'
;RAIVFTRRSMEILQQVGVADRMTEGGLPWRFGNSFYRGQRVFRMEAPHSDDDRFFPIINVQQQYMEEYLHDACQAHELIDVRWGNKVVAVEQLDGYARVRIDTPAGEYTLDADWVVDASGGRSVIRSAMNLQMEGASYEGFFVIADIKVDLPLPTERMAFFDPEWNPGNTVLMHREPNGIWRVDYQLPAGETPEEALRPESLKARIDAQLASIGHAGVPWEMDWCSVYSARTLTLPDYVHGSVIFTGDAAHLVPIFGVRGANTGFQDAQSLAWHLAFVIKGLAGRKLLANYSAERVQAAREIIQEGGMSTRFMTPPTHGFRLLRNAVLSLSLSQEFVRALYHWRTSRPHEYTHSLLNSTGDDDALFTEGPAHGAPPRNVRLGADDFLLDHLGGGFDLLYFTAADEMPAPLRPVIEAARARGVPLKVVAVGAAEPVAGADLTLVDADGHVRQRYGVPAGGGAYLLRPDQHVCARWLTLDAVRLQSALNQALPQ
;
A
#
# COMPACT_ATOMS: atom_id res chain seq x y z
N ARG A 1 -11.40 -10.96 2.66
CA ARG A 1 -11.59 -9.66 1.99
C ARG A 1 -10.87 -8.56 2.78
N ALA A 2 -10.24 -7.60 2.08
CA ALA A 2 -9.67 -6.43 2.71
C ALA A 2 -10.77 -5.48 3.20
N ILE A 3 -10.49 -4.77 4.30
CA ILE A 3 -11.38 -3.72 4.81
C ILE A 3 -10.61 -2.48 5.25
N VAL A 4 -9.31 -2.57 5.40
CA VAL A 4 -8.49 -1.52 6.00
C VAL A 4 -7.52 -0.97 4.96
N PHE A 5 -7.66 0.31 4.64
CA PHE A 5 -6.80 1.00 3.68
C PHE A 5 -6.00 2.09 4.38
N THR A 6 -4.72 2.19 4.01
CA THR A 6 -3.81 3.18 4.58
C THR A 6 -3.83 4.48 3.78
N ARG A 7 -3.34 5.57 4.39
CA ARG A 7 -3.17 6.88 3.73
C ARG A 7 -2.50 6.75 2.36
N ARG A 8 -1.40 5.98 2.27
CA ARG A 8 -0.71 5.81 0.98
C ARG A 8 -1.60 5.19 -0.09
N SER A 9 -2.42 4.22 0.28
CA SER A 9 -3.38 3.63 -0.66
C SER A 9 -4.43 4.65 -1.11
N MET A 10 -4.89 5.52 -0.21
CA MET A 10 -5.81 6.61 -0.54
C MET A 10 -5.17 7.63 -1.50
N GLU A 11 -3.89 7.98 -1.30
CA GLU A 11 -3.12 8.84 -2.20
C GLU A 11 -2.98 8.21 -3.61
N ILE A 12 -2.78 6.89 -3.68
CA ILE A 12 -2.74 6.15 -4.95
C ILE A 12 -4.12 6.15 -5.62
N LEU A 13 -5.18 5.87 -4.85
CA LEU A 13 -6.56 5.86 -5.34
C LEU A 13 -7.03 7.25 -5.79
N GLN A 14 -6.48 8.32 -5.21
CA GLN A 14 -6.72 9.69 -5.66
C GLN A 14 -6.23 9.93 -7.09
N GLN A 15 -5.09 9.36 -7.47
CA GLN A 15 -4.55 9.51 -8.83
C GLN A 15 -5.45 8.89 -9.91
N VAL A 16 -6.32 7.97 -9.52
CA VAL A 16 -7.32 7.34 -10.42
C VAL A 16 -8.76 7.81 -10.12
N GLY A 17 -8.93 8.88 -9.31
CA GLY A 17 -10.23 9.52 -9.07
C GLY A 17 -11.18 8.74 -8.17
N VAL A 18 -10.70 7.80 -7.35
CA VAL A 18 -11.54 6.91 -6.53
C VAL A 18 -11.55 7.29 -5.05
N ALA A 19 -10.56 8.08 -4.59
CA ALA A 19 -10.36 8.37 -3.17
C ALA A 19 -11.54 9.08 -2.49
N ASP A 20 -12.22 9.99 -3.18
CA ASP A 20 -13.36 10.73 -2.60
C ASP A 20 -14.52 9.78 -2.26
N ARG A 21 -14.88 8.86 -3.17
CA ARG A 21 -15.88 7.82 -2.90
C ARG A 21 -15.48 6.91 -1.74
N MET A 22 -14.19 6.56 -1.64
CA MET A 22 -13.66 5.81 -0.50
C MET A 22 -13.79 6.58 0.81
N THR A 23 -13.56 7.90 0.78
CA THR A 23 -13.67 8.75 1.98
C THR A 23 -15.13 8.93 2.41
N GLU A 24 -16.03 9.16 1.47
CA GLU A 24 -17.47 9.32 1.71
C GLU A 24 -18.12 8.04 2.23
N GLY A 25 -17.75 6.89 1.64
CA GLY A 25 -18.30 5.59 2.00
C GLY A 25 -17.58 4.88 3.16
N GLY A 26 -16.49 5.44 3.67
CA GLY A 26 -15.61 4.80 4.62
C GLY A 26 -15.68 5.37 6.04
N LEU A 27 -15.03 4.68 6.96
CA LEU A 27 -14.88 5.08 8.36
C LEU A 27 -13.40 5.35 8.67
N PRO A 28 -12.98 6.64 8.73
CA PRO A 28 -11.60 6.99 9.08
C PRO A 28 -11.32 6.75 10.56
N TRP A 29 -10.11 6.31 10.88
CA TRP A 29 -9.66 6.12 12.25
C TRP A 29 -8.14 6.21 12.40
N ARG A 30 -7.67 6.32 13.65
CA ARG A 30 -6.23 6.39 13.98
C ARG A 30 -5.83 5.66 15.25
N PHE A 31 -6.79 5.10 16.00
CA PHE A 31 -6.49 4.44 17.27
C PHE A 31 -6.64 2.93 17.17
N GLY A 32 -5.68 2.22 17.76
CA GLY A 32 -5.73 0.78 17.94
C GLY A 32 -5.52 0.40 19.40
N ASN A 33 -6.39 -0.45 19.93
CA ASN A 33 -6.37 -0.88 21.32
C ASN A 33 -5.98 -2.36 21.42
N SER A 34 -5.18 -2.68 22.41
CA SER A 34 -4.85 -4.06 22.80
C SER A 34 -5.38 -4.34 24.18
N PHE A 35 -6.08 -5.45 24.33
CA PHE A 35 -6.65 -5.92 25.60
C PHE A 35 -6.02 -7.26 25.97
N TYR A 36 -5.74 -7.44 27.24
CA TYR A 36 -5.29 -8.70 27.81
C TYR A 36 -6.13 -9.03 29.03
N ARG A 37 -6.80 -10.18 29.01
CA ARG A 37 -7.70 -10.63 30.07
C ARG A 37 -8.69 -9.54 30.51
N GLY A 38 -9.33 -8.91 29.52
CA GLY A 38 -10.34 -7.87 29.73
C GLY A 38 -9.81 -6.46 30.08
N GLN A 39 -8.50 -6.28 30.27
CA GLN A 39 -7.89 -4.97 30.56
C GLN A 39 -7.15 -4.41 29.36
N ARG A 40 -7.31 -3.12 29.09
CA ARG A 40 -6.56 -2.44 28.03
C ARG A 40 -5.10 -2.25 28.45
N VAL A 41 -4.19 -2.90 27.75
CA VAL A 41 -2.74 -2.86 28.02
C VAL A 41 -1.97 -1.89 27.14
N PHE A 42 -2.53 -1.56 25.97
CA PHE A 42 -1.88 -0.66 25.01
C PHE A 42 -2.91 0.09 24.17
N ARG A 43 -2.65 1.35 23.89
CA ARG A 43 -3.36 2.13 22.86
C ARG A 43 -2.34 2.77 21.94
N MET A 44 -2.43 2.44 20.66
CA MET A 44 -1.65 3.06 19.61
C MET A 44 -2.44 4.22 19.01
N GLU A 45 -1.74 5.30 18.69
CA GLU A 45 -2.24 6.37 17.85
C GLU A 45 -1.39 6.44 16.59
N ALA A 46 -2.01 6.30 15.42
CA ALA A 46 -1.32 6.49 14.15
C ALA A 46 -1.15 7.99 13.87
N PRO A 47 0.04 8.44 13.42
CA PRO A 47 0.32 9.86 13.18
C PRO A 47 -0.65 10.47 12.17
N HIS A 48 -1.15 11.65 12.50
CA HIS A 48 -2.01 12.46 11.65
C HIS A 48 -1.82 13.94 11.99
N SER A 49 -1.65 14.76 10.96
CA SER A 49 -1.49 16.20 11.07
C SER A 49 -2.41 16.91 10.07
N ASP A 50 -2.48 18.23 10.16
CA ASP A 50 -3.24 19.06 9.22
C ASP A 50 -2.68 19.07 7.80
N ASP A 51 -1.42 18.62 7.63
CA ASP A 51 -0.79 18.43 6.32
C ASP A 51 -1.26 17.15 5.60
N ASP A 52 -1.96 16.28 6.28
CA ASP A 52 -2.39 15.01 5.73
C ASP A 52 -3.82 15.13 5.17
N ARG A 53 -3.97 14.99 3.85
CA ARG A 53 -5.31 14.97 3.22
C ARG A 53 -6.19 13.86 3.76
N PHE A 54 -5.61 12.67 3.92
CA PHE A 54 -6.33 11.49 4.37
C PHE A 54 -5.94 11.09 5.78
N PHE A 55 -6.89 10.53 6.53
CA PHE A 55 -6.59 9.85 7.78
C PHE A 55 -5.56 8.74 7.56
N PRO A 56 -4.78 8.37 8.60
CA PRO A 56 -3.77 7.33 8.47
C PRO A 56 -4.36 5.98 8.03
N ILE A 57 -5.62 5.74 8.40
CA ILE A 57 -6.34 4.50 8.11
C ILE A 57 -7.81 4.80 7.90
N ILE A 58 -8.43 4.07 6.95
CA ILE A 58 -9.86 4.10 6.67
C ILE A 58 -10.39 2.67 6.48
N ASN A 59 -11.57 2.38 7.01
CA ASN A 59 -12.26 1.12 6.80
C ASN A 59 -13.32 1.28 5.71
N VAL A 60 -13.23 0.46 4.68
CA VAL A 60 -14.20 0.31 3.60
C VAL A 60 -14.26 -1.17 3.24
N GLN A 61 -15.44 -1.74 3.06
CA GLN A 61 -15.54 -3.12 2.58
C GLN A 61 -14.97 -3.24 1.16
N GLN A 62 -14.20 -4.28 0.91
CA GLN A 62 -13.52 -4.52 -0.38
C GLN A 62 -14.47 -4.46 -1.58
N GLN A 63 -15.69 -4.95 -1.43
CA GLN A 63 -16.69 -4.96 -2.52
C GLN A 63 -17.03 -3.55 -3.02
N TYR A 64 -17.11 -2.54 -2.15
CA TYR A 64 -17.35 -1.16 -2.55
C TYR A 64 -16.13 -0.54 -3.22
N MET A 65 -14.94 -0.81 -2.70
CA MET A 65 -13.70 -0.38 -3.33
C MET A 65 -13.56 -0.99 -4.75
N GLU A 66 -13.89 -2.28 -4.91
CA GLU A 66 -13.90 -2.94 -6.23
C GLU A 66 -14.93 -2.32 -7.17
N GLU A 67 -16.14 -1.98 -6.68
CA GLU A 67 -17.16 -1.27 -7.46
C GLU A 67 -16.65 0.10 -7.94
N TYR A 68 -16.05 0.89 -7.04
CA TYR A 68 -15.54 2.21 -7.38
C TYR A 68 -14.43 2.16 -8.44
N LEU A 69 -13.52 1.19 -8.31
CA LEU A 69 -12.46 0.96 -9.31
C LEU A 69 -13.03 0.44 -10.63
N HIS A 70 -14.02 -0.44 -10.60
CA HIS A 70 -14.69 -0.95 -11.79
C HIS A 70 -15.39 0.18 -12.57
N ASP A 71 -16.12 1.05 -11.87
CA ASP A 71 -16.76 2.22 -12.47
C ASP A 71 -15.73 3.15 -13.13
N ALA A 72 -14.59 3.38 -12.46
CA ALA A 72 -13.49 4.17 -13.04
C ALA A 72 -12.90 3.50 -14.29
N CYS A 73 -12.76 2.18 -14.30
CA CYS A 73 -12.33 1.43 -15.50
C CYS A 73 -13.35 1.54 -16.65
N GLN A 74 -14.65 1.39 -16.34
CA GLN A 74 -15.70 1.49 -17.37
C GLN A 74 -15.82 2.90 -17.96
N ALA A 75 -15.51 3.93 -17.18
CA ALA A 75 -15.52 5.32 -17.66
C ALA A 75 -14.35 5.64 -18.62
N HIS A 76 -13.35 4.76 -18.72
CA HIS A 76 -12.16 5.00 -19.54
C HIS A 76 -12.20 4.22 -20.85
N GLU A 77 -12.23 4.92 -21.98
CA GLU A 77 -12.40 4.37 -23.33
C GLU A 77 -11.32 3.36 -23.77
N LEU A 78 -10.13 3.40 -23.16
CA LEU A 78 -9.02 2.48 -23.47
C LEU A 78 -9.05 1.19 -22.64
N ILE A 79 -10.03 1.03 -21.73
CA ILE A 79 -10.13 -0.14 -20.84
C ILE A 79 -11.35 -0.97 -21.24
N ASP A 80 -11.11 -2.24 -21.62
CA ASP A 80 -12.14 -3.23 -21.93
C ASP A 80 -12.23 -4.26 -20.81
N VAL A 81 -13.27 -4.19 -19.96
CA VAL A 81 -13.52 -5.10 -18.84
C VAL A 81 -14.45 -6.23 -19.28
N ARG A 82 -13.94 -7.46 -19.31
CA ARG A 82 -14.64 -8.65 -19.78
C ARG A 82 -14.99 -9.61 -18.64
N TRP A 83 -16.18 -9.51 -18.12
CA TRP A 83 -16.71 -10.46 -17.15
C TRP A 83 -17.00 -11.83 -17.79
N GLY A 84 -16.85 -12.90 -16.99
CA GLY A 84 -17.06 -14.27 -17.46
C GLY A 84 -15.97 -14.77 -18.41
N ASN A 85 -14.84 -14.07 -18.53
CA ASN A 85 -13.69 -14.45 -19.32
C ASN A 85 -12.56 -14.92 -18.40
N LYS A 86 -12.39 -16.23 -18.26
CA LYS A 86 -11.40 -16.82 -17.37
C LYS A 86 -10.15 -17.22 -18.14
N VAL A 87 -9.02 -16.61 -17.80
CA VAL A 87 -7.72 -17.06 -18.31
C VAL A 87 -7.38 -18.43 -17.72
N VAL A 88 -7.13 -19.40 -18.59
CA VAL A 88 -6.85 -20.80 -18.22
C VAL A 88 -5.45 -21.26 -18.61
N ALA A 89 -4.77 -20.56 -19.50
CA ALA A 89 -3.39 -20.85 -19.89
C ALA A 89 -2.70 -19.62 -20.44
N VAL A 90 -1.36 -19.66 -20.41
CA VAL A 90 -0.49 -18.67 -21.06
C VAL A 90 0.64 -19.38 -21.77
N GLU A 91 1.00 -18.88 -22.94
CA GLU A 91 2.16 -19.30 -23.73
C GLU A 91 3.02 -18.07 -24.03
N GLN A 92 4.31 -18.15 -23.68
CA GLN A 92 5.29 -17.12 -24.05
C GLN A 92 5.73 -17.35 -25.50
N LEU A 93 5.66 -16.31 -26.29
CA LEU A 93 6.12 -16.30 -27.69
C LEU A 93 7.20 -15.24 -27.88
N ASP A 94 7.77 -15.15 -29.08
CA ASP A 94 8.82 -14.17 -29.33
C ASP A 94 8.22 -12.75 -29.39
N GLY A 95 8.48 -11.96 -28.31
CA GLY A 95 8.04 -10.58 -28.18
C GLY A 95 6.63 -10.37 -27.63
N TYR A 96 5.82 -11.41 -27.44
CA TYR A 96 4.44 -11.31 -26.92
C TYR A 96 4.03 -12.55 -26.13
N ALA A 97 2.85 -12.55 -25.55
CA ALA A 97 2.27 -13.73 -24.90
C ALA A 97 0.86 -14.00 -25.44
N ARG A 98 0.51 -15.28 -25.58
CA ARG A 98 -0.81 -15.76 -25.94
C ARG A 98 -1.52 -16.29 -24.70
N VAL A 99 -2.70 -15.77 -24.41
CA VAL A 99 -3.55 -16.27 -23.33
C VAL A 99 -4.73 -17.05 -23.91
N ARG A 100 -5.06 -18.19 -23.29
CA ARG A 100 -6.26 -18.93 -23.58
C ARG A 100 -7.34 -18.61 -22.55
N ILE A 101 -8.50 -18.28 -23.03
CA ILE A 101 -9.60 -17.75 -22.25
C ILE A 101 -10.81 -18.66 -22.41
N ASP A 102 -11.36 -19.11 -21.29
CA ASP A 102 -12.60 -19.90 -21.21
C ASP A 102 -13.76 -18.99 -20.88
N THR A 103 -14.86 -19.15 -21.63
CA THR A 103 -16.10 -18.40 -21.43
C THR A 103 -17.32 -19.32 -21.51
N PRO A 104 -18.51 -18.89 -21.07
CA PRO A 104 -19.74 -19.64 -21.26
C PRO A 104 -20.09 -19.95 -22.72
N ALA A 105 -19.55 -19.18 -23.68
CA ALA A 105 -19.75 -19.36 -25.11
C ALA A 105 -18.67 -20.23 -25.79
N GLY A 106 -17.65 -20.66 -25.03
CA GLY A 106 -16.52 -21.46 -25.51
C GLY A 106 -15.17 -20.80 -25.28
N GLU A 107 -14.10 -21.47 -25.68
CA GLU A 107 -12.72 -20.99 -25.54
C GLU A 107 -12.30 -20.12 -26.73
N TYR A 108 -11.46 -19.13 -26.46
CA TYR A 108 -10.74 -18.35 -27.47
C TYR A 108 -9.33 -18.00 -27.01
N THR A 109 -8.49 -17.51 -27.92
CA THR A 109 -7.15 -17.02 -27.62
C THR A 109 -7.03 -15.52 -27.87
N LEU A 110 -6.18 -14.86 -27.10
CA LEU A 110 -5.82 -13.45 -27.25
C LEU A 110 -4.29 -13.32 -27.21
N ASP A 111 -3.73 -12.66 -28.21
CA ASP A 111 -2.32 -12.28 -28.24
C ASP A 111 -2.16 -10.88 -27.64
N ALA A 112 -1.19 -10.70 -26.77
CA ALA A 112 -0.91 -9.46 -26.09
C ALA A 112 0.60 -9.21 -26.00
N ASP A 113 1.04 -7.98 -26.25
CA ASP A 113 2.43 -7.59 -26.07
C ASP A 113 2.89 -7.78 -24.61
N TRP A 114 1.96 -7.56 -23.69
CA TRP A 114 2.18 -7.74 -22.26
C TRP A 114 0.97 -8.36 -21.56
N VAL A 115 1.23 -9.27 -20.65
CA VAL A 115 0.23 -9.87 -19.74
C VAL A 115 0.59 -9.53 -18.32
N VAL A 116 -0.30 -8.84 -17.61
CA VAL A 116 -0.15 -8.56 -16.19
C VAL A 116 -1.03 -9.52 -15.39
N ASP A 117 -0.41 -10.39 -14.64
CA ASP A 117 -1.13 -11.33 -13.77
C ASP A 117 -1.39 -10.72 -12.39
N ALA A 118 -2.64 -10.35 -12.15
CA ALA A 118 -3.16 -9.90 -10.86
C ALA A 118 -4.23 -10.87 -10.31
N SER A 119 -4.20 -12.15 -10.74
CA SER A 119 -5.24 -13.16 -10.46
C SER A 119 -5.20 -13.72 -9.03
N GLY A 120 -4.29 -13.22 -8.19
CA GLY A 120 -4.23 -13.56 -6.78
C GLY A 120 -3.41 -14.80 -6.46
N GLY A 121 -3.47 -15.25 -5.20
CA GLY A 121 -2.58 -16.28 -4.66
C GLY A 121 -2.67 -17.66 -5.33
N ARG A 122 -3.75 -17.92 -6.07
CA ARG A 122 -3.96 -19.17 -6.84
C ARG A 122 -3.77 -18.99 -8.34
N SER A 123 -2.84 -18.12 -8.74
CA SER A 123 -2.57 -17.81 -10.14
C SER A 123 -2.38 -19.06 -11.01
N VAL A 124 -3.21 -19.18 -12.04
CA VAL A 124 -3.12 -20.22 -13.07
C VAL A 124 -1.90 -19.95 -13.97
N ILE A 125 -1.63 -18.68 -14.29
CA ILE A 125 -0.49 -18.26 -15.12
C ILE A 125 0.82 -18.63 -14.44
N ARG A 126 0.98 -18.29 -13.15
CA ARG A 126 2.18 -18.68 -12.37
C ARG A 126 2.39 -20.18 -12.39
N SER A 127 1.31 -20.96 -12.20
CA SER A 127 1.37 -22.43 -12.21
C SER A 127 1.72 -22.98 -13.59
N ALA A 128 1.15 -22.43 -14.66
CA ALA A 128 1.43 -22.83 -16.04
C ALA A 128 2.88 -22.55 -16.46
N MET A 129 3.49 -21.51 -15.90
CA MET A 129 4.89 -21.16 -16.10
C MET A 129 5.85 -21.91 -15.15
N ASN A 130 5.36 -22.83 -14.31
CA ASN A 130 6.15 -23.57 -13.30
C ASN A 130 6.93 -22.68 -12.34
N LEU A 131 6.42 -21.48 -12.06
CA LEU A 131 7.07 -20.55 -11.15
C LEU A 131 6.69 -20.87 -9.70
N GLN A 132 7.70 -20.88 -8.83
CA GLN A 132 7.54 -21.19 -7.41
C GLN A 132 7.77 -19.96 -6.57
N MET A 133 6.89 -19.73 -5.61
CA MET A 133 7.08 -18.73 -4.57
C MET A 133 7.99 -19.29 -3.46
N GLU A 134 8.85 -18.45 -2.93
CA GLU A 134 9.76 -18.73 -1.82
C GLU A 134 9.24 -18.12 -0.52
N GLY A 135 9.45 -18.79 0.63
CA GLY A 135 9.07 -18.25 1.93
C GLY A 135 8.55 -19.31 2.89
N ALA A 136 7.62 -18.91 3.76
CA ALA A 136 7.06 -19.77 4.81
C ALA A 136 5.54 -19.71 4.86
N SER A 137 4.93 -20.81 5.28
CA SER A 137 3.53 -20.87 5.67
C SER A 137 3.46 -20.97 7.20
N TYR A 138 2.58 -20.21 7.82
CA TYR A 138 2.33 -20.30 9.26
C TYR A 138 1.22 -21.30 9.52
N GLU A 139 1.41 -22.12 10.54
CA GLU A 139 0.36 -23.01 11.01
C GLU A 139 -0.74 -22.21 11.71
N GLY A 140 -1.98 -22.66 11.51
CA GLY A 140 -3.16 -22.06 12.13
C GLY A 140 -4.08 -21.38 11.13
N PHE A 141 -5.32 -21.33 11.52
CA PHE A 141 -6.40 -20.73 10.75
C PHE A 141 -7.03 -19.59 11.53
N PHE A 142 -7.59 -18.63 10.79
CA PHE A 142 -8.41 -17.56 11.30
C PHE A 142 -9.77 -17.60 10.65
N VAL A 143 -10.82 -17.49 11.46
CA VAL A 143 -12.15 -17.14 10.96
C VAL A 143 -12.23 -15.63 10.84
N ILE A 144 -12.77 -15.17 9.73
CA ILE A 144 -13.26 -13.80 9.54
C ILE A 144 -14.79 -13.88 9.53
N ALA A 145 -15.43 -13.14 10.41
CA ALA A 145 -16.89 -13.06 10.47
C ALA A 145 -17.31 -11.58 10.44
N ASP A 146 -18.00 -11.17 9.39
CA ASP A 146 -18.64 -9.88 9.27
C ASP A 146 -20.09 -10.03 9.75
N ILE A 147 -20.46 -9.26 10.76
CA ILE A 147 -21.78 -9.31 11.39
C ILE A 147 -22.45 -7.93 11.37
N LYS A 148 -23.75 -7.90 11.11
CA LYS A 148 -24.57 -6.70 11.31
C LYS A 148 -24.96 -6.62 12.78
N VAL A 149 -24.49 -5.59 13.46
CA VAL A 149 -24.76 -5.37 14.87
C VAL A 149 -24.63 -3.89 15.22
N ASP A 150 -25.53 -3.38 16.04
CA ASP A 150 -25.44 -2.01 16.56
C ASP A 150 -24.68 -2.02 17.89
N LEU A 151 -23.44 -1.51 17.83
CA LEU A 151 -22.59 -1.36 19.01
C LEU A 151 -22.20 0.11 19.18
N PRO A 152 -22.43 0.72 20.35
CA PRO A 152 -22.07 2.11 20.64
C PRO A 152 -20.56 2.26 20.93
N LEU A 153 -19.72 1.67 20.07
CA LEU A 153 -18.28 1.69 20.18
C LEU A 153 -17.67 2.59 19.10
N PRO A 154 -16.54 3.24 19.37
CA PRO A 154 -15.87 4.09 18.38
C PRO A 154 -15.30 3.26 17.23
N THR A 155 -15.02 3.93 16.12
CA THR A 155 -14.29 3.33 14.99
C THR A 155 -12.80 3.26 15.34
N GLU A 156 -12.41 2.20 16.01
CA GLU A 156 -11.05 1.90 16.44
C GLU A 156 -10.78 0.41 16.23
N ARG A 157 -9.52 0.05 16.01
CA ARG A 157 -9.14 -1.36 16.00
C ARG A 157 -9.04 -1.87 17.43
N MET A 158 -9.57 -3.05 17.68
CA MET A 158 -9.47 -3.75 18.96
C MET A 158 -8.82 -5.12 18.76
N ALA A 159 -7.79 -5.42 19.55
CA ALA A 159 -7.11 -6.71 19.59
C ALA A 159 -7.22 -7.28 21.02
N PHE A 160 -7.77 -8.47 21.13
CA PHE A 160 -7.95 -9.17 22.40
C PHE A 160 -7.02 -10.37 22.44
N PHE A 161 -6.13 -10.38 23.40
CA PHE A 161 -5.18 -11.46 23.65
C PHE A 161 -5.66 -12.32 24.80
N ASP A 162 -5.64 -13.63 24.58
CA ASP A 162 -6.02 -14.63 25.61
C ASP A 162 -7.41 -14.34 26.21
N PRO A 163 -8.46 -14.11 25.39
CA PRO A 163 -9.80 -13.94 25.93
C PRO A 163 -10.29 -15.25 26.54
N GLU A 164 -11.13 -15.17 27.56
CA GLU A 164 -11.61 -16.34 28.33
C GLU A 164 -12.27 -17.40 27.45
N TRP A 165 -13.03 -16.98 26.44
CA TRP A 165 -13.72 -17.88 25.51
C TRP A 165 -12.83 -18.50 24.43
N ASN A 166 -11.61 -17.95 24.19
CA ASN A 166 -10.64 -18.45 23.21
C ASN A 166 -9.21 -18.39 23.80
N PRO A 167 -8.93 -19.17 24.87
CA PRO A 167 -7.71 -19.06 25.65
C PRO A 167 -6.47 -19.39 24.80
N GLY A 168 -5.42 -18.60 25.00
CA GLY A 168 -4.15 -18.73 24.28
C GLY A 168 -4.14 -18.12 22.89
N ASN A 169 -5.28 -17.75 22.35
CA ASN A 169 -5.45 -17.22 20.98
C ASN A 169 -5.72 -15.70 20.96
N THR A 170 -5.86 -15.18 19.76
CA THR A 170 -6.07 -13.74 19.51
C THR A 170 -7.39 -13.53 18.79
N VAL A 171 -8.09 -12.46 19.16
CA VAL A 171 -9.31 -11.97 18.51
C VAL A 171 -9.12 -10.52 18.11
N LEU A 172 -9.58 -10.15 16.93
CA LEU A 172 -9.59 -8.78 16.43
C LEU A 172 -11.03 -8.33 16.17
N MET A 173 -11.30 -7.05 16.40
CA MET A 173 -12.55 -6.43 15.99
C MET A 173 -12.27 -5.13 15.23
N HIS A 174 -13.05 -4.91 14.18
CA HIS A 174 -13.04 -3.71 13.35
C HIS A 174 -14.47 -3.28 13.05
N ARG A 175 -14.73 -1.99 13.18
CA ARG A 175 -15.98 -1.42 12.71
C ARG A 175 -15.86 -1.11 11.22
N GLU A 176 -16.85 -1.53 10.45
CA GLU A 176 -17.00 -1.22 9.03
C GLU A 176 -18.21 -0.32 8.81
N PRO A 177 -18.35 0.31 7.62
CA PRO A 177 -19.58 1.02 7.25
C PRO A 177 -20.82 0.14 7.33
N ASN A 178 -22.00 0.77 7.30
CA ASN A 178 -23.30 0.12 7.21
C ASN A 178 -23.67 -0.80 8.40
N GLY A 179 -23.16 -0.49 9.60
CA GLY A 179 -23.47 -1.26 10.80
C GLY A 179 -22.78 -2.63 10.86
N ILE A 180 -21.77 -2.84 10.04
CA ILE A 180 -20.99 -4.09 10.04
C ILE A 180 -19.86 -3.99 11.06
N TRP A 181 -19.65 -5.09 11.78
CA TRP A 181 -18.49 -5.34 12.60
C TRP A 181 -17.80 -6.62 12.16
N ARG A 182 -16.51 -6.55 11.90
CA ARG A 182 -15.67 -7.71 11.63
C ARG A 182 -15.11 -8.26 12.92
N VAL A 183 -15.27 -9.56 13.12
CA VAL A 183 -14.66 -10.33 14.21
C VAL A 183 -13.73 -11.36 13.58
N ASP A 184 -12.43 -11.16 13.74
CA ASP A 184 -11.41 -12.12 13.30
C ASP A 184 -10.89 -12.87 14.52
N TYR A 185 -10.92 -14.20 14.50
CA TYR A 185 -10.38 -14.98 15.61
C TYR A 185 -9.59 -16.19 15.15
N GLN A 186 -8.50 -16.43 15.87
CA GLN A 186 -7.66 -17.62 15.65
C GLN A 186 -8.38 -18.86 16.12
N LEU A 187 -8.32 -19.92 15.29
CA LEU A 187 -8.86 -21.23 15.67
C LEU A 187 -7.96 -21.92 16.71
N PRO A 188 -8.55 -22.63 17.67
CA PRO A 188 -7.82 -23.55 18.52
C PRO A 188 -7.08 -24.62 17.72
N ALA A 189 -5.96 -25.10 18.24
CA ALA A 189 -5.19 -26.14 17.61
C ALA A 189 -6.04 -27.42 17.47
N GLY A 190 -6.03 -28.01 16.27
CA GLY A 190 -6.74 -29.26 15.96
C GLY A 190 -8.18 -29.06 15.47
N GLU A 191 -8.72 -27.84 15.50
CA GLU A 191 -10.03 -27.57 14.92
C GLU A 191 -9.93 -27.36 13.41
N THR A 192 -10.86 -27.96 12.66
CA THR A 192 -10.91 -27.84 11.20
C THR A 192 -11.68 -26.59 10.75
N PRO A 193 -11.37 -26.03 9.56
CA PRO A 193 -12.15 -24.95 8.98
C PRO A 193 -13.65 -25.26 8.84
N GLU A 194 -13.99 -26.49 8.51
CA GLU A 194 -15.36 -26.96 8.33
C GLU A 194 -16.15 -26.94 9.65
N GLU A 195 -15.51 -27.34 10.76
CA GLU A 195 -16.10 -27.28 12.11
C GLU A 195 -16.30 -25.85 12.57
N ALA A 196 -15.31 -25.00 12.31
CA ALA A 196 -15.33 -23.60 12.70
C ALA A 196 -16.43 -22.78 12.00
N LEU A 197 -16.77 -23.13 10.75
CA LEU A 197 -17.79 -22.43 9.94
C LEU A 197 -19.21 -22.95 10.17
N ARG A 198 -19.42 -23.92 11.04
CA ARG A 198 -20.79 -24.36 11.39
C ARG A 198 -21.54 -23.18 12.05
N PRO A 199 -22.83 -22.98 11.69
CA PRO A 199 -23.61 -21.86 12.24
C PRO A 199 -23.63 -21.80 13.77
N GLU A 200 -23.72 -22.96 14.44
CA GLU A 200 -23.69 -23.06 15.90
C GLU A 200 -22.33 -22.67 16.50
N SER A 201 -21.22 -23.05 15.84
CA SER A 201 -19.86 -22.69 16.28
C SER A 201 -19.61 -21.19 16.13
N LEU A 202 -20.00 -20.62 14.99
CA LEU A 202 -19.92 -19.16 14.74
C LEU A 202 -20.75 -18.39 15.75
N LYS A 203 -22.02 -18.81 15.96
CA LYS A 203 -22.91 -18.15 16.89
C LYS A 203 -22.36 -18.16 18.31
N ALA A 204 -21.93 -19.30 18.81
CA ALA A 204 -21.40 -19.41 20.17
C ALA A 204 -20.19 -18.49 20.41
N ARG A 205 -19.29 -18.37 19.42
CA ARG A 205 -18.08 -17.56 19.53
C ARG A 205 -18.34 -16.07 19.39
N ILE A 206 -19.21 -15.68 18.47
CA ILE A 206 -19.61 -14.29 18.32
C ILE A 206 -20.35 -13.82 19.57
N ASP A 207 -21.30 -14.60 20.09
CA ASP A 207 -22.01 -14.27 21.33
C ASP A 207 -21.03 -14.15 22.52
N ALA A 208 -20.04 -15.04 22.62
CA ALA A 208 -19.02 -14.98 23.67
C ALA A 208 -18.13 -13.76 23.51
N GLN A 209 -17.74 -13.36 22.28
CA GLN A 209 -16.97 -12.15 22.05
C GLN A 209 -17.77 -10.89 22.42
N LEU A 210 -19.04 -10.80 22.01
CA LEU A 210 -19.91 -9.69 22.34
C LEU A 210 -20.12 -9.60 23.86
N ALA A 211 -20.34 -10.72 24.53
CA ALA A 211 -20.44 -10.77 26.00
C ALA A 211 -19.14 -10.28 26.68
N SER A 212 -17.97 -10.67 26.16
CA SER A 212 -16.67 -10.28 26.74
C SER A 212 -16.39 -8.78 26.72
N ILE A 213 -17.06 -8.05 25.79
CA ILE A 213 -16.98 -6.59 25.68
C ILE A 213 -18.19 -5.85 26.28
N GLY A 214 -19.03 -6.56 27.06
CA GLY A 214 -20.15 -5.98 27.78
C GLY A 214 -21.48 -5.88 26.99
N HIS A 215 -21.57 -6.56 25.85
CA HIS A 215 -22.73 -6.55 24.96
C HIS A 215 -23.41 -7.93 24.82
N ALA A 216 -23.56 -8.64 25.95
CA ALA A 216 -24.22 -9.93 26.01
C ALA A 216 -25.68 -9.83 25.55
N GLY A 217 -26.12 -10.72 24.65
CA GLY A 217 -27.49 -10.80 24.18
C GLY A 217 -27.92 -9.75 23.18
N VAL A 218 -27.01 -8.88 22.70
CA VAL A 218 -27.30 -7.95 21.60
C VAL A 218 -27.62 -8.77 20.34
N PRO A 219 -28.73 -8.50 19.63
CA PRO A 219 -29.06 -9.20 18.40
C PRO A 219 -28.08 -8.84 17.29
N TRP A 220 -27.66 -9.84 16.51
CA TRP A 220 -26.79 -9.68 15.36
C TRP A 220 -27.16 -10.65 14.23
N GLU A 221 -26.77 -10.33 13.01
CA GLU A 221 -26.96 -11.15 11.83
C GLU A 221 -25.61 -11.39 11.14
N MET A 222 -25.38 -12.63 10.62
CA MET A 222 -24.20 -12.92 9.81
C MET A 222 -24.34 -12.27 8.43
N ASP A 223 -23.39 -11.42 8.07
CA ASP A 223 -23.28 -10.86 6.73
C ASP A 223 -22.39 -11.76 5.84
N TRP A 224 -21.20 -12.09 6.33
CA TRP A 224 -20.24 -12.91 5.60
C TRP A 224 -19.26 -13.61 6.54
N CYS A 225 -18.80 -14.80 6.15
CA CYS A 225 -17.72 -15.47 6.88
C CYS A 225 -16.80 -16.27 5.96
N SER A 226 -15.57 -16.47 6.40
CA SER A 226 -14.55 -17.27 5.72
C SER A 226 -13.48 -17.74 6.69
N VAL A 227 -12.67 -18.71 6.26
CA VAL A 227 -11.45 -19.11 6.96
C VAL A 227 -10.25 -18.89 6.06
N TYR A 228 -9.15 -18.42 6.62
CA TYR A 228 -7.90 -18.29 5.92
C TYR A 228 -6.71 -18.75 6.77
N SER A 229 -5.59 -19.05 6.11
CA SER A 229 -4.31 -19.33 6.74
C SER A 229 -3.28 -18.27 6.32
N ALA A 230 -2.42 -17.86 7.25
CA ALA A 230 -1.36 -16.91 6.96
C ALA A 230 -0.23 -17.57 6.15
N ARG A 231 0.12 -16.95 5.02
CA ARG A 231 1.25 -17.35 4.19
C ARG A 231 2.13 -16.13 3.94
N THR A 232 3.44 -16.37 3.85
CA THR A 232 4.43 -15.32 3.58
C THR A 232 5.36 -15.83 2.49
N LEU A 233 4.98 -15.58 1.26
CA LEU A 233 5.64 -16.11 0.08
C LEU A 233 5.85 -15.00 -0.93
N THR A 234 6.94 -15.02 -1.70
CA THR A 234 7.15 -14.12 -2.82
C THR A 234 7.85 -14.85 -3.96
N LEU A 235 7.54 -14.48 -5.20
CA LEU A 235 8.34 -14.85 -6.34
C LEU A 235 9.73 -14.19 -6.23
N PRO A 236 10.79 -14.85 -6.69
CA PRO A 236 12.13 -14.24 -6.74
C PRO A 236 12.27 -13.15 -7.81
N ASP A 237 11.42 -13.17 -8.81
CA ASP A 237 11.31 -12.20 -9.89
C ASP A 237 9.84 -12.02 -10.31
N TYR A 238 9.44 -10.79 -10.64
CA TYR A 238 8.06 -10.48 -11.05
C TYR A 238 7.91 -10.30 -12.56
N VAL A 239 9.00 -10.27 -13.33
CA VAL A 239 8.99 -10.05 -14.77
C VAL A 239 9.57 -11.26 -15.51
N HIS A 240 8.73 -11.94 -16.27
CA HIS A 240 9.12 -13.13 -17.02
C HIS A 240 8.74 -12.95 -18.51
N GLY A 241 9.68 -12.43 -19.31
CA GLY A 241 9.43 -12.14 -20.72
C GLY A 241 8.36 -11.07 -20.90
N SER A 242 7.21 -11.47 -21.48
CA SER A 242 6.03 -10.61 -21.66
C SER A 242 4.97 -10.78 -20.55
N VAL A 243 5.24 -11.59 -19.53
CA VAL A 243 4.33 -11.79 -18.39
C VAL A 243 4.90 -11.13 -17.12
N ILE A 244 4.08 -10.35 -16.46
CA ILE A 244 4.43 -9.59 -15.25
C ILE A 244 3.45 -9.96 -14.14
N PHE A 245 3.96 -10.20 -12.93
CA PHE A 245 3.15 -10.54 -11.76
C PHE A 245 3.03 -9.35 -10.81
N THR A 246 1.85 -9.20 -10.20
CA THR A 246 1.55 -8.13 -9.23
C THR A 246 0.59 -8.62 -8.14
N GLY A 247 0.59 -7.96 -6.99
CA GLY A 247 -0.26 -8.30 -5.85
C GLY A 247 -0.08 -9.75 -5.39
N ASP A 248 -1.17 -10.40 -4.98
CA ASP A 248 -1.13 -11.77 -4.44
C ASP A 248 -0.67 -12.82 -5.48
N ALA A 249 -0.66 -12.51 -6.77
CA ALA A 249 -0.06 -13.38 -7.79
C ALA A 249 1.48 -13.37 -7.71
N ALA A 250 2.08 -12.27 -7.25
CA ALA A 250 3.51 -12.09 -7.07
C ALA A 250 4.00 -12.43 -5.65
N HIS A 251 3.22 -12.08 -4.62
CA HIS A 251 3.59 -12.25 -3.22
C HIS A 251 2.38 -12.41 -2.30
N LEU A 252 2.51 -13.24 -1.28
CA LEU A 252 1.57 -13.37 -0.17
C LEU A 252 2.24 -12.82 1.08
N VAL A 253 1.70 -11.76 1.63
CA VAL A 253 2.27 -11.08 2.79
C VAL A 253 1.47 -11.36 4.06
N PRO A 254 2.07 -11.20 5.26
CA PRO A 254 1.37 -11.43 6.51
C PRO A 254 0.11 -10.56 6.62
N ILE A 255 -0.97 -11.15 7.12
CA ILE A 255 -2.26 -10.47 7.30
C ILE A 255 -2.22 -9.38 8.37
N PHE A 256 -1.40 -9.59 9.42
CA PHE A 256 -1.30 -8.64 10.51
C PHE A 256 -0.55 -7.38 10.09
N GLY A 257 -1.17 -6.22 10.33
CA GLY A 257 -0.65 -4.92 9.95
C GLY A 257 -1.22 -4.37 8.63
N VAL A 258 -2.35 -4.94 8.14
CA VAL A 258 -3.11 -4.44 6.98
C VAL A 258 -2.28 -4.33 5.70
N ARG A 259 -1.53 -5.38 5.37
CA ARG A 259 -0.45 -5.31 4.37
C ARG A 259 -0.89 -5.70 2.96
N GLY A 260 -1.71 -6.75 2.77
CA GLY A 260 -1.98 -7.36 1.46
C GLY A 260 -2.45 -6.37 0.39
N ALA A 261 -3.68 -5.89 0.47
CA ALA A 261 -4.23 -4.96 -0.52
C ALA A 261 -3.43 -3.65 -0.63
N ASN A 262 -2.96 -3.13 0.52
CA ASN A 262 -2.16 -1.89 0.55
C ASN A 262 -0.81 -2.04 -0.16
N THR A 263 -0.20 -3.21 -0.16
CA THR A 263 1.01 -3.51 -0.94
C THR A 263 0.68 -3.67 -2.41
N GLY A 264 -0.44 -4.34 -2.74
CA GLY A 264 -0.91 -4.50 -4.12
C GLY A 264 -1.17 -3.17 -4.82
N PHE A 265 -1.71 -2.14 -4.13
CA PHE A 265 -1.83 -0.80 -4.70
C PHE A 265 -0.48 -0.16 -5.02
N GLN A 266 0.52 -0.34 -4.15
CA GLN A 266 1.87 0.15 -4.43
C GLN A 266 2.52 -0.61 -5.60
N ASP A 267 2.26 -1.93 -5.74
CA ASP A 267 2.70 -2.68 -6.92
C ASP A 267 2.07 -2.12 -8.20
N ALA A 268 0.75 -1.92 -8.20
CA ALA A 268 0.02 -1.43 -9.36
C ALA A 268 0.49 -0.03 -9.78
N GLN A 269 0.67 0.89 -8.83
CA GLN A 269 1.19 2.23 -9.10
C GLN A 269 2.60 2.18 -9.68
N SER A 270 3.48 1.38 -9.10
CA SER A 270 4.85 1.20 -9.59
C SER A 270 4.85 0.60 -10.99
N LEU A 271 4.14 -0.52 -11.20
CA LEU A 271 4.10 -1.20 -12.49
C LEU A 271 3.53 -0.32 -13.61
N ALA A 272 2.49 0.44 -13.32
CA ALA A 272 1.78 1.24 -14.31
C ALA A 272 2.71 2.19 -15.08
N TRP A 273 3.56 2.94 -14.37
CA TRP A 273 4.47 3.86 -15.05
C TRP A 273 5.68 3.14 -15.67
N HIS A 274 6.24 2.12 -15.01
CA HIS A 274 7.35 1.35 -15.55
C HIS A 274 6.96 0.72 -16.90
N LEU A 275 5.80 0.07 -16.95
CA LEU A 275 5.32 -0.57 -18.17
C LEU A 275 4.94 0.46 -19.24
N ALA A 276 4.24 1.53 -18.87
CA ALA A 276 3.85 2.58 -19.81
C ALA A 276 5.06 3.23 -20.49
N PHE A 277 6.14 3.49 -19.75
CA PHE A 277 7.34 4.09 -20.31
C PHE A 277 8.10 3.16 -21.25
N VAL A 278 8.08 1.84 -20.98
CA VAL A 278 8.64 0.83 -21.88
C VAL A 278 7.79 0.72 -23.16
N ILE A 279 6.47 0.66 -23.04
CA ILE A 279 5.55 0.59 -24.21
C ILE A 279 5.70 1.81 -25.11
N LYS A 280 5.84 3.01 -24.50
CA LYS A 280 6.03 4.26 -25.23
C LYS A 280 7.45 4.47 -25.79
N GLY A 281 8.40 3.54 -25.52
CA GLY A 281 9.79 3.65 -25.94
C GLY A 281 10.57 4.76 -25.25
N LEU A 282 10.09 5.23 -24.09
CA LEU A 282 10.76 6.25 -23.27
C LEU A 282 11.90 5.68 -22.44
N ALA A 283 11.84 4.39 -22.12
CA ALA A 283 12.87 3.63 -21.44
C ALA A 283 12.97 2.21 -22.01
N GLY A 284 14.09 1.54 -21.78
CA GLY A 284 14.30 0.14 -22.15
C GLY A 284 13.71 -0.85 -21.14
N ARG A 285 13.75 -2.15 -21.47
CA ARG A 285 13.28 -3.24 -20.58
C ARG A 285 13.96 -3.31 -19.23
N LYS A 286 15.12 -2.68 -19.08
CA LYS A 286 15.82 -2.54 -17.78
C LYS A 286 14.96 -1.84 -16.73
N LEU A 287 14.05 -0.96 -17.17
CA LEU A 287 13.11 -0.30 -16.27
C LEU A 287 12.16 -1.32 -15.62
N LEU A 288 11.67 -2.32 -16.35
CA LEU A 288 10.86 -3.40 -15.77
C LEU A 288 11.64 -4.32 -14.83
N ALA A 289 12.93 -4.57 -15.12
CA ALA A 289 13.80 -5.30 -14.19
C ALA A 289 13.94 -4.54 -12.86
N ASN A 290 13.95 -3.20 -12.90
CA ASN A 290 13.97 -2.38 -11.69
C ASN A 290 12.63 -2.48 -10.91
N TYR A 291 11.47 -2.46 -11.60
CA TYR A 291 10.17 -2.75 -10.98
C TYR A 291 10.23 -4.07 -10.18
N SER A 292 10.70 -5.14 -10.81
CA SER A 292 10.83 -6.44 -10.16
C SER A 292 11.74 -6.35 -8.92
N ALA A 293 12.92 -5.77 -9.05
CA ALA A 293 13.89 -5.65 -7.96
C ALA A 293 13.32 -4.86 -6.77
N GLU A 294 12.72 -3.70 -7.02
CA GLU A 294 12.11 -2.86 -5.98
C GLU A 294 10.97 -3.58 -5.27
N ARG A 295 10.06 -4.23 -6.02
CA ARG A 295 8.87 -4.85 -5.43
C ARG A 295 9.15 -6.18 -4.75
N VAL A 296 10.11 -6.97 -5.25
CA VAL A 296 10.61 -8.16 -4.55
C VAL A 296 11.29 -7.78 -3.23
N GLN A 297 12.12 -6.72 -3.23
CA GLN A 297 12.72 -6.22 -1.99
C GLN A 297 11.63 -5.76 -1.01
N ALA A 298 10.67 -4.96 -1.46
CA ALA A 298 9.54 -4.50 -0.65
C ALA A 298 8.77 -5.67 -0.03
N ALA A 299 8.45 -6.70 -0.82
CA ALA A 299 7.76 -7.89 -0.33
C ALA A 299 8.58 -8.63 0.74
N ARG A 300 9.89 -8.80 0.53
CA ARG A 300 10.79 -9.45 1.51
C ARG A 300 10.86 -8.68 2.83
N GLU A 301 10.98 -7.37 2.78
CA GLU A 301 10.98 -6.52 3.98
C GLU A 301 9.63 -6.57 4.72
N ILE A 302 8.52 -6.51 3.99
CA ILE A 302 7.18 -6.65 4.54
C ILE A 302 6.99 -8.03 5.19
N ILE A 303 7.48 -9.10 4.56
CA ILE A 303 7.44 -10.46 5.10
C ILE A 303 8.25 -10.55 6.39
N GLN A 304 9.44 -9.96 6.43
CA GLN A 304 10.29 -9.93 7.63
C GLN A 304 9.63 -9.16 8.78
N GLU A 305 9.19 -7.93 8.53
CA GLU A 305 8.52 -7.10 9.55
C GLU A 305 7.20 -7.72 10.02
N GLY A 306 6.37 -8.16 9.07
CA GLY A 306 5.09 -8.79 9.37
C GLY A 306 5.23 -10.14 10.07
N GLY A 307 6.33 -10.86 9.82
CA GLY A 307 6.65 -12.09 10.54
C GLY A 307 6.87 -11.87 12.04
N MET A 308 7.45 -10.74 12.45
CA MET A 308 7.56 -10.38 13.87
C MET A 308 6.18 -10.15 14.51
N SER A 309 5.33 -9.38 13.85
CA SER A 309 3.96 -9.15 14.30
C SER A 309 3.15 -10.45 14.35
N THR A 310 3.29 -11.30 13.34
CA THR A 310 2.61 -12.61 13.27
C THR A 310 3.03 -13.52 14.42
N ARG A 311 4.33 -13.63 14.73
CA ARG A 311 4.82 -14.43 15.86
C ARG A 311 4.34 -13.93 17.22
N PHE A 312 4.08 -12.63 17.35
CA PHE A 312 3.47 -12.07 18.54
C PHE A 312 1.97 -12.38 18.62
N MET A 313 1.24 -12.19 17.52
CA MET A 313 -0.20 -12.44 17.45
C MET A 313 -0.52 -13.95 17.53
N THR A 314 0.28 -14.77 16.87
CA THR A 314 0.13 -16.23 16.78
C THR A 314 1.45 -16.91 17.12
N PRO A 315 1.77 -17.06 18.41
CA PRO A 315 3.05 -17.64 18.82
C PRO A 315 3.25 -19.07 18.31
N PRO A 316 4.27 -19.34 17.48
CA PRO A 316 4.46 -20.64 16.85
C PRO A 316 5.01 -21.71 17.81
N THR A 317 5.60 -21.31 18.92
CA THR A 317 6.19 -22.22 19.91
C THR A 317 5.84 -21.81 21.33
N HIS A 318 6.07 -22.75 22.28
CA HIS A 318 5.88 -22.47 23.70
C HIS A 318 6.72 -21.27 24.18
N GLY A 319 7.97 -21.12 23.72
CA GLY A 319 8.84 -20.00 24.07
C GLY A 319 8.28 -18.65 23.62
N PHE A 320 7.80 -18.55 22.38
CA PHE A 320 7.13 -17.34 21.89
C PHE A 320 5.85 -17.02 22.65
N ARG A 321 5.10 -18.05 23.07
CA ARG A 321 3.90 -17.89 23.90
C ARG A 321 4.24 -17.34 25.28
N LEU A 322 5.28 -17.87 25.91
CA LEU A 322 5.77 -17.37 27.20
C LEU A 322 6.21 -15.90 27.07
N LEU A 323 6.98 -15.55 26.06
CA LEU A 323 7.42 -14.19 25.81
C LEU A 323 6.21 -13.25 25.64
N ARG A 324 5.26 -13.60 24.75
CA ARG A 324 4.04 -12.82 24.55
C ARG A 324 3.28 -12.59 25.86
N ASN A 325 3.02 -13.67 26.60
CA ASN A 325 2.25 -13.59 27.84
C ASN A 325 2.98 -12.78 28.91
N ALA A 326 4.32 -12.86 28.99
CA ALA A 326 5.12 -12.02 29.89
C ALA A 326 5.02 -10.55 29.51
N VAL A 327 5.17 -10.20 28.22
CA VAL A 327 5.01 -8.82 27.73
C VAL A 327 3.62 -8.30 28.05
N LEU A 328 2.56 -9.07 27.75
CA LEU A 328 1.17 -8.67 28.03
C LEU A 328 0.92 -8.48 29.52
N SER A 329 1.38 -9.41 30.37
CA SER A 329 1.21 -9.33 31.82
C SER A 329 1.95 -8.14 32.44
N LEU A 330 3.20 -7.90 32.03
CA LEU A 330 3.98 -6.75 32.48
C LEU A 330 3.37 -5.42 32.00
N SER A 331 2.76 -5.39 30.80
CA SER A 331 2.13 -4.18 30.26
C SER A 331 0.93 -3.69 31.07
N LEU A 332 0.39 -4.51 31.96
CA LEU A 332 -0.65 -4.09 32.90
C LEU A 332 -0.14 -3.03 33.90
N SER A 333 1.16 -3.06 34.22
CA SER A 333 1.76 -2.17 35.22
C SER A 333 3.03 -1.44 34.76
N GLN A 334 3.68 -1.89 33.68
CA GLN A 334 4.99 -1.39 33.23
C GLN A 334 4.89 -0.87 31.79
N GLU A 335 5.06 0.44 31.62
CA GLU A 335 4.92 1.07 30.32
C GLU A 335 6.07 0.73 29.35
N PHE A 336 7.30 0.58 29.84
CA PHE A 336 8.49 0.35 29.00
C PHE A 336 8.41 -0.92 28.16
N VAL A 337 7.68 -1.95 28.59
CA VAL A 337 7.52 -3.21 27.81
C VAL A 337 6.63 -3.04 26.60
N ARG A 338 5.87 -1.95 26.50
CA ARG A 338 4.99 -1.67 25.37
C ARG A 338 5.74 -1.57 24.04
N ALA A 339 7.02 -1.17 24.07
CA ALA A 339 7.87 -1.15 22.89
C ALA A 339 8.13 -2.56 22.28
N LEU A 340 7.89 -3.63 23.04
CA LEU A 340 8.01 -5.02 22.58
C LEU A 340 6.77 -5.52 21.82
N TYR A 341 5.67 -4.74 21.80
CA TYR A 341 4.57 -4.96 20.87
C TYR A 341 5.03 -4.56 19.48
N HIS A 342 5.20 -5.49 18.57
CA HIS A 342 5.55 -5.20 17.17
C HIS A 342 4.33 -4.74 16.37
N TRP A 343 3.73 -3.63 16.81
CA TRP A 343 2.59 -3.02 16.15
C TRP A 343 3.07 -2.10 15.03
N ARG A 344 3.25 -2.65 13.85
CA ARG A 344 3.50 -1.84 12.66
C ARG A 344 2.43 -2.15 11.63
N THR A 345 1.70 -1.12 11.23
CA THR A 345 0.80 -1.15 10.08
C THR A 345 1.60 -1.04 8.78
N SER A 346 0.95 -1.34 7.66
CA SER A 346 1.48 -1.03 6.33
C SER A 346 1.88 0.45 6.25
N ARG A 347 3.04 0.71 5.70
CA ARG A 347 3.57 2.05 5.45
C ARG A 347 3.98 2.16 3.98
N PRO A 348 4.13 3.39 3.46
CA PRO A 348 4.78 3.59 2.19
C PRO A 348 6.16 2.94 2.20
N HIS A 349 6.50 2.22 1.12
CA HIS A 349 7.83 1.62 1.02
C HIS A 349 8.86 2.66 0.58
N GLU A 350 10.09 2.54 1.05
CA GLU A 350 11.20 3.42 0.70
C GLU A 350 12.21 2.61 -0.14
N TYR A 351 12.39 2.97 -1.41
CA TYR A 351 13.32 2.31 -2.32
C TYR A 351 14.73 2.89 -2.22
N THR A 352 15.32 2.86 -1.03
CA THR A 352 16.63 3.49 -0.75
C THR A 352 17.77 2.95 -1.61
N HIS A 353 17.65 1.71 -2.08
CA HIS A 353 18.66 1.03 -2.91
C HIS A 353 18.27 0.93 -4.39
N SER A 354 17.24 1.68 -4.83
CA SER A 354 16.83 1.69 -6.22
C SER A 354 17.94 2.18 -7.14
N LEU A 355 18.12 1.49 -8.25
CA LEU A 355 19.04 1.91 -9.31
C LEU A 355 18.59 3.18 -10.05
N LEU A 356 17.31 3.57 -9.86
CA LEU A 356 16.75 4.81 -10.44
C LEU A 356 17.09 6.04 -9.60
N ASN A 357 17.61 5.87 -8.39
CA ASN A 357 17.99 6.98 -7.54
C ASN A 357 19.32 7.61 -7.96
N SER A 358 19.34 8.92 -8.11
CA SER A 358 20.56 9.70 -8.36
C SER A 358 20.96 10.43 -7.08
N THR A 359 22.06 10.01 -6.47
CA THR A 359 22.61 10.62 -5.26
C THR A 359 23.64 11.66 -5.62
N GLY A 360 23.56 12.86 -5.04
CA GLY A 360 24.53 13.94 -5.21
C GLY A 360 25.38 14.17 -3.94
N ASP A 361 26.47 14.92 -4.08
CA ASP A 361 27.39 15.24 -2.97
C ASP A 361 26.70 16.06 -1.85
N ASP A 362 25.64 16.80 -2.18
CA ASP A 362 24.86 17.60 -1.27
C ASP A 362 23.73 16.84 -0.56
N ASP A 363 23.50 15.57 -0.91
CA ASP A 363 22.45 14.75 -0.25
C ASP A 363 22.67 14.59 1.26
N ALA A 364 23.91 14.42 1.68
CA ALA A 364 24.28 14.31 3.09
C ALA A 364 24.07 15.62 3.88
N LEU A 365 23.86 16.74 3.21
CA LEU A 365 23.59 18.05 3.84
C LEU A 365 22.10 18.25 4.16
N PHE A 366 21.21 17.41 3.63
CA PHE A 366 19.81 17.43 4.01
C PHE A 366 19.63 16.82 5.40
N THR A 367 19.19 17.62 6.34
CA THR A 367 18.91 17.16 7.71
C THR A 367 17.46 16.68 7.88
N GLU A 368 16.59 17.10 6.97
CA GLU A 368 15.17 16.79 6.94
C GLU A 368 14.67 16.54 5.50
N GLY A 369 13.37 16.33 5.34
CA GLY A 369 12.74 16.09 4.05
C GLY A 369 12.77 14.61 3.64
N PRO A 370 12.03 14.23 2.58
CA PRO A 370 12.02 12.87 2.07
C PRO A 370 13.39 12.52 1.44
N ALA A 371 13.89 11.33 1.81
CA ALA A 371 15.14 10.81 1.27
C ALA A 371 14.93 10.20 -0.14
N HIS A 372 16.01 9.79 -0.79
CA HIS A 372 15.95 9.02 -2.03
C HIS A 372 15.12 7.75 -1.84
N GLY A 373 14.28 7.46 -2.81
CA GLY A 373 13.38 6.31 -2.80
C GLY A 373 12.20 6.45 -1.84
N ALA A 374 12.15 7.50 -1.02
CA ALA A 374 11.01 7.76 -0.14
C ALA A 374 9.86 8.43 -0.90
N PRO A 375 8.60 8.20 -0.49
CA PRO A 375 7.49 8.99 -0.99
C PRO A 375 7.61 10.45 -0.51
N PRO A 376 7.08 11.43 -1.25
CA PRO A 376 7.08 12.82 -0.86
C PRO A 376 6.18 13.03 0.37
N ARG A 377 6.45 14.08 1.11
CA ARG A 377 5.59 14.50 2.23
C ARG A 377 4.45 15.36 1.70
N ASN A 378 3.24 15.03 2.09
CA ASN A 378 2.11 15.93 1.81
C ASN A 378 2.21 17.19 2.68
N VAL A 379 1.68 18.28 2.17
CA VAL A 379 1.62 19.58 2.84
C VAL A 379 0.33 20.27 2.45
N ARG A 380 -0.37 20.83 3.41
CA ARG A 380 -1.58 21.62 3.16
C ARG A 380 -1.17 22.99 2.60
N LEU A 381 -1.72 23.35 1.45
CA LEU A 381 -1.52 24.63 0.77
C LEU A 381 -2.72 25.57 0.96
N GLY A 382 -3.90 25.02 1.21
CA GLY A 382 -5.14 25.74 1.41
C GLY A 382 -6.18 24.94 2.17
N ALA A 383 -7.43 25.36 2.13
CA ALA A 383 -8.52 24.69 2.89
C ALA A 383 -8.69 23.21 2.46
N ASP A 384 -8.77 22.97 1.14
CA ASP A 384 -8.90 21.64 0.55
C ASP A 384 -7.86 21.41 -0.55
N ASP A 385 -6.70 22.04 -0.42
CA ASP A 385 -5.60 22.03 -1.39
C ASP A 385 -4.33 21.52 -0.72
N PHE A 386 -3.73 20.48 -1.32
CA PHE A 386 -2.56 19.80 -0.78
C PHE A 386 -1.51 19.60 -1.86
N LEU A 387 -0.25 19.58 -1.47
CA LEU A 387 0.88 19.44 -2.39
C LEU A 387 0.77 18.22 -3.30
N LEU A 388 0.35 17.05 -2.77
CA LEU A 388 0.22 15.83 -3.56
C LEU A 388 -0.91 15.87 -4.60
N ASP A 389 -1.86 16.79 -4.49
CA ASP A 389 -2.92 17.00 -5.48
C ASP A 389 -2.33 17.55 -6.79
N HIS A 390 -1.18 18.18 -6.71
CA HIS A 390 -0.48 18.81 -7.83
C HIS A 390 0.63 17.93 -8.42
N LEU A 391 0.88 16.73 -7.87
CA LEU A 391 1.98 15.86 -8.26
C LEU A 391 1.47 14.53 -8.83
N GLY A 392 2.23 13.96 -9.76
CA GLY A 392 1.95 12.65 -10.36
C GLY A 392 1.58 12.70 -11.83
N GLY A 393 1.36 11.52 -12.43
CA GLY A 393 1.11 11.38 -13.87
C GLY A 393 2.34 11.48 -14.76
N GLY A 394 3.48 11.92 -14.22
CA GLY A 394 4.77 12.07 -14.88
C GLY A 394 5.88 12.29 -13.86
N PHE A 395 7.04 12.70 -14.35
CA PHE A 395 8.08 13.25 -13.46
C PHE A 395 7.69 14.64 -13.02
N ASP A 396 7.88 14.95 -11.73
CA ASP A 396 7.68 16.27 -11.16
C ASP A 396 9.02 16.82 -10.66
N LEU A 397 9.44 17.96 -11.22
CA LEU A 397 10.57 18.73 -10.70
C LEU A 397 10.02 19.80 -9.75
N LEU A 398 10.09 19.54 -8.44
CA LEU A 398 9.82 20.55 -7.42
C LEU A 398 11.05 21.46 -7.30
N TYR A 399 10.89 22.73 -7.63
CA TYR A 399 11.97 23.71 -7.62
C TYR A 399 11.67 24.83 -6.62
N PHE A 400 12.40 24.83 -5.51
CA PHE A 400 12.25 25.83 -4.45
C PHE A 400 13.07 27.07 -4.78
N THR A 401 12.42 28.21 -4.96
CA THR A 401 13.06 29.46 -5.38
C THR A 401 12.30 30.70 -4.90
N ALA A 402 13.03 31.79 -4.71
CA ALA A 402 12.46 33.12 -4.53
C ALA A 402 12.56 33.95 -5.82
N ALA A 403 13.16 33.44 -6.89
CA ALA A 403 13.25 34.10 -8.18
C ALA A 403 11.93 34.03 -8.95
N ASP A 404 11.73 34.98 -9.84
CA ASP A 404 10.57 35.08 -10.73
C ASP A 404 10.74 34.33 -12.06
N GLU A 405 11.91 33.70 -12.29
CA GLU A 405 12.23 32.92 -13.47
C GLU A 405 13.05 31.66 -13.13
N MET A 406 12.79 30.57 -13.83
CA MET A 406 13.62 29.36 -13.79
C MET A 406 15.01 29.62 -14.38
N PRO A 407 16.08 29.02 -13.79
CA PRO A 407 17.43 29.17 -14.33
C PRO A 407 17.51 28.81 -15.80
N ALA A 408 17.98 29.76 -16.65
CA ALA A 408 18.05 29.57 -18.10
C ALA A 408 18.77 28.25 -18.54
N PRO A 409 19.85 27.80 -17.85
CA PRO A 409 20.52 26.54 -18.21
C PRO A 409 19.67 25.26 -18.03
N LEU A 410 18.61 25.27 -17.21
CA LEU A 410 17.73 24.12 -17.03
C LEU A 410 16.74 23.94 -18.18
N ARG A 411 16.36 25.02 -18.84
CA ARG A 411 15.33 25.02 -19.91
C ARG A 411 15.64 24.06 -21.04
N PRO A 412 16.86 24.03 -21.64
CA PRO A 412 17.15 23.08 -22.71
C PRO A 412 17.03 21.61 -22.30
N VAL A 413 17.37 21.26 -21.04
CA VAL A 413 17.25 19.90 -20.53
C VAL A 413 15.78 19.49 -20.38
N ILE A 414 14.96 20.40 -19.84
CA ILE A 414 13.53 20.20 -19.66
C ILE A 414 12.83 20.04 -21.02
N GLU A 415 13.13 20.93 -21.97
CA GLU A 415 12.59 20.91 -23.33
C GLU A 415 13.01 19.64 -24.10
N ALA A 416 14.27 19.21 -23.97
CA ALA A 416 14.76 17.99 -24.58
C ALA A 416 14.08 16.73 -24.03
N ALA A 417 13.84 16.66 -22.72
CA ALA A 417 13.10 15.57 -22.10
C ALA A 417 11.65 15.52 -22.64
N ARG A 418 10.98 16.66 -22.70
CA ARG A 418 9.61 16.79 -23.20
C ARG A 418 9.51 16.48 -24.71
N ALA A 419 10.48 16.93 -25.50
CA ALA A 419 10.54 16.63 -26.93
C ALA A 419 10.70 15.11 -27.22
N ARG A 420 11.31 14.36 -26.28
CA ARG A 420 11.36 12.89 -26.33
C ARG A 420 10.03 12.24 -25.88
N GLY A 421 9.04 13.00 -25.45
CA GLY A 421 7.77 12.51 -24.95
C GLY A 421 7.77 12.20 -23.44
N VAL A 422 8.84 12.52 -22.69
CA VAL A 422 8.86 12.32 -21.23
C VAL A 422 7.91 13.33 -20.58
N PRO A 423 6.88 12.88 -19.86
CA PRO A 423 6.00 13.78 -19.13
C PRO A 423 6.79 14.33 -17.92
N LEU A 424 7.27 15.55 -18.03
CA LEU A 424 8.03 16.25 -17.00
C LEU A 424 7.33 17.58 -16.70
N LYS A 425 6.82 17.72 -15.49
CA LYS A 425 6.22 18.95 -14.96
C LYS A 425 7.20 19.67 -14.05
N VAL A 426 7.30 20.99 -14.19
CA VAL A 426 8.09 21.86 -13.33
C VAL A 426 7.15 22.59 -12.39
N VAL A 427 7.30 22.33 -11.09
CA VAL A 427 6.52 22.95 -10.02
C VAL A 427 7.44 23.86 -9.21
N ALA A 428 7.34 25.16 -9.39
CA ALA A 428 8.06 26.12 -8.58
C ALA A 428 7.36 26.32 -7.23
N VAL A 429 8.13 26.33 -6.14
CA VAL A 429 7.63 26.47 -4.76
C VAL A 429 8.32 27.65 -4.08
N GLY A 430 7.54 28.51 -3.44
CA GLY A 430 8.04 29.61 -2.61
C GLY A 430 7.90 31.00 -3.23
N ALA A 431 7.64 31.15 -4.53
CA ALA A 431 7.42 32.43 -5.15
C ALA A 431 6.02 32.99 -4.84
N ALA A 432 5.91 34.28 -4.62
CA ALA A 432 4.65 35.00 -4.47
C ALA A 432 3.94 35.25 -5.81
N GLU A 433 4.68 35.26 -6.90
CA GLU A 433 4.23 35.51 -8.27
C GLU A 433 4.55 34.29 -9.15
N PRO A 434 3.87 34.11 -10.30
CA PRO A 434 4.22 33.04 -11.21
C PRO A 434 5.69 33.05 -11.64
N VAL A 435 6.38 31.91 -11.52
CA VAL A 435 7.76 31.72 -11.95
C VAL A 435 7.80 31.44 -13.44
N ALA A 436 8.42 32.30 -14.22
CA ALA A 436 8.57 32.12 -15.66
C ALA A 436 9.35 30.83 -15.97
N GLY A 437 8.82 29.99 -16.86
CA GLY A 437 9.40 28.69 -17.22
C GLY A 437 9.00 27.52 -16.32
N ALA A 438 8.21 27.73 -15.26
CA ALA A 438 7.52 26.68 -14.52
C ALA A 438 6.12 26.42 -15.10
N ASP A 439 5.62 25.18 -14.98
CA ASP A 439 4.25 24.83 -15.38
C ASP A 439 3.23 25.20 -14.30
N LEU A 440 3.67 25.21 -13.05
CA LEU A 440 2.87 25.57 -11.89
C LEU A 440 3.75 26.31 -10.88
N THR A 441 3.18 27.32 -10.22
CA THR A 441 3.79 27.98 -9.07
C THR A 441 2.92 27.77 -7.84
N LEU A 442 3.50 27.22 -6.78
CA LEU A 442 2.87 27.04 -5.47
C LEU A 442 3.44 28.08 -4.50
N VAL A 443 2.55 28.87 -3.93
CA VAL A 443 2.94 29.92 -2.98
C VAL A 443 3.16 29.32 -1.59
N ASP A 444 4.39 29.39 -1.10
CA ASP A 444 4.82 28.94 0.23
C ASP A 444 5.20 30.17 1.07
N ALA A 445 4.20 31.01 1.39
CA ALA A 445 4.41 32.32 2.00
C ALA A 445 5.07 32.26 3.39
N ASP A 446 4.76 31.26 4.17
CA ASP A 446 5.31 31.03 5.51
C ASP A 446 6.52 30.08 5.52
N GLY A 447 6.89 29.51 4.37
CA GLY A 447 8.01 28.58 4.22
C GLY A 447 7.72 27.18 4.76
N HIS A 448 6.47 26.82 4.94
CA HIS A 448 6.07 25.52 5.51
C HIS A 448 6.44 24.35 4.59
N VAL A 449 6.15 24.44 3.29
CA VAL A 449 6.53 23.42 2.31
C VAL A 449 8.05 23.24 2.29
N ARG A 450 8.77 24.36 2.20
CA ARG A 450 10.22 24.40 2.20
C ARG A 450 10.82 23.75 3.45
N GLN A 451 10.28 24.04 4.63
CA GLN A 451 10.70 23.44 5.90
C GLN A 451 10.45 21.92 5.91
N ARG A 452 9.26 21.49 5.49
CA ARG A 452 8.89 20.07 5.43
C ARG A 452 9.78 19.25 4.50
N TYR A 453 10.34 19.91 3.46
CA TYR A 453 11.28 19.31 2.51
C TYR A 453 12.74 19.50 2.89
N GLY A 454 13.05 20.14 4.02
CA GLY A 454 14.41 20.37 4.49
C GLY A 454 15.24 21.27 3.56
N VAL A 455 14.58 22.14 2.79
CA VAL A 455 15.26 23.02 1.83
C VAL A 455 15.62 24.35 2.52
N PRO A 456 16.90 24.79 2.44
CA PRO A 456 17.33 26.06 3.04
C PRO A 456 16.76 27.27 2.28
N ALA A 457 16.93 28.48 2.86
CA ALA A 457 16.46 29.72 2.26
C ALA A 457 17.08 30.00 0.87
N GLY A 458 18.26 29.44 0.59
CA GLY A 458 18.94 29.55 -0.71
C GLY A 458 18.29 28.73 -1.84
N GLY A 459 17.27 27.97 -1.54
CA GLY A 459 16.57 27.11 -2.52
C GLY A 459 17.06 25.67 -2.54
N GLY A 460 16.51 24.88 -3.46
CA GLY A 460 16.82 23.48 -3.70
C GLY A 460 15.84 22.85 -4.68
N ALA A 461 15.98 21.58 -4.93
CA ALA A 461 15.07 20.89 -5.85
C ALA A 461 14.92 19.41 -5.49
N TYR A 462 13.78 18.84 -5.87
CA TYR A 462 13.47 17.43 -5.83
C TYR A 462 12.96 16.96 -7.19
N LEU A 463 13.44 15.82 -7.65
CA LEU A 463 12.87 15.15 -8.81
C LEU A 463 12.08 13.92 -8.31
N LEU A 464 10.80 13.91 -8.61
CA LEU A 464 9.88 12.83 -8.25
C LEU A 464 9.58 11.98 -9.48
N ARG A 465 9.50 10.67 -9.29
CA ARG A 465 9.05 9.69 -10.30
C ARG A 465 7.52 9.77 -10.47
N PRO A 466 6.97 9.18 -11.57
CA PRO A 466 5.52 9.13 -11.79
C PRO A 466 4.73 8.45 -10.65
N ASP A 467 5.34 7.54 -9.91
CA ASP A 467 4.78 6.89 -8.71
C ASP A 467 4.99 7.70 -7.42
N GLN A 468 5.34 8.97 -7.56
CA GLN A 468 5.57 9.89 -6.44
C GLN A 468 6.67 9.41 -5.47
N HIS A 469 7.78 8.87 -5.97
CA HIS A 469 8.97 8.61 -5.14
C HIS A 469 10.11 9.55 -5.54
N VAL A 470 10.85 10.03 -4.55
CA VAL A 470 12.02 10.88 -4.77
C VAL A 470 13.11 10.07 -5.45
N CYS A 471 13.48 10.41 -6.68
CA CYS A 471 14.63 9.80 -7.33
C CYS A 471 15.90 10.67 -7.28
N ALA A 472 15.76 11.97 -7.00
CA ALA A 472 16.89 12.85 -6.77
C ALA A 472 16.47 14.06 -5.94
N ARG A 473 17.43 14.63 -5.18
CA ARG A 473 17.27 15.91 -4.47
C ARG A 473 18.57 16.67 -4.43
N TRP A 474 18.51 17.98 -4.47
CA TRP A 474 19.68 18.86 -4.53
C TRP A 474 19.45 20.16 -3.76
N LEU A 475 20.49 20.65 -3.11
CA LEU A 475 20.53 22.03 -2.59
C LEU A 475 20.87 23.02 -3.70
N THR A 476 21.64 22.58 -4.72
CA THR A 476 21.93 23.36 -5.91
C THR A 476 21.72 22.49 -7.15
N LEU A 477 20.74 22.85 -7.97
CA LEU A 477 20.44 22.14 -9.22
C LEU A 477 21.05 22.86 -10.42
N ASP A 478 21.78 22.12 -11.24
CA ASP A 478 22.25 22.54 -12.55
C ASP A 478 21.76 21.61 -13.68
N ALA A 479 22.01 21.98 -14.92
CA ALA A 479 21.61 21.25 -16.10
C ALA A 479 22.22 19.84 -16.17
N VAL A 480 23.47 19.66 -15.75
CA VAL A 480 24.19 18.39 -15.80
C VAL A 480 23.58 17.40 -14.78
N ARG A 481 23.32 17.87 -13.57
CA ARG A 481 22.70 17.08 -12.51
C ARG A 481 21.29 16.63 -12.91
N LEU A 482 20.47 17.53 -13.46
CA LEU A 482 19.12 17.22 -13.92
C LEU A 482 19.14 16.18 -15.04
N GLN A 483 19.99 16.39 -16.06
CA GLN A 483 20.13 15.46 -17.19
C GLN A 483 20.59 14.07 -16.72
N SER A 484 21.57 14.03 -15.81
CA SER A 484 22.08 12.77 -15.25
C SER A 484 20.98 11.99 -14.51
N ALA A 485 20.20 12.67 -13.65
CA ALA A 485 19.12 12.05 -12.90
C ALA A 485 18.00 11.53 -13.81
N LEU A 486 17.60 12.28 -14.84
CA LEU A 486 16.63 11.83 -15.83
C LEU A 486 17.13 10.62 -16.63
N ASN A 487 18.41 10.59 -17.02
CA ASN A 487 19.00 9.45 -17.72
C ASN A 487 19.06 8.19 -16.82
N GLN A 488 19.36 8.38 -15.54
CA GLN A 488 19.38 7.29 -14.57
C GLN A 488 18.00 6.73 -14.28
N ALA A 489 17.00 7.60 -14.16
CA ALA A 489 15.60 7.22 -13.94
C ALA A 489 14.95 6.57 -15.18
N LEU A 490 15.52 6.75 -16.37
CA LEU A 490 15.02 6.23 -17.66
C LEU A 490 16.11 5.41 -18.39
N PRO A 491 16.53 4.24 -17.84
CA PRO A 491 17.57 3.40 -18.42
C PRO A 491 17.11 2.87 -19.79
N GLN A 492 18.04 2.85 -20.76
CA GLN A 492 17.85 2.31 -22.10
C GLN A 492 18.23 0.82 -22.19
#